data_7d1419ed1e847468727d9c985eb42736
#
_entry.id   7d1419ed1e847468727d9c985eb42736
#
_cell.length_a   1.000
_cell.length_b   1.000
_cell.length_c   1.000
_cell.angle_alpha   90.00
_cell.angle_beta   90.00
_cell.angle_gamma   90.00
#
_symmetry.space_group_name_H-M   'P 1'
#
loop_
_entity.id
_entity.type
_entity.pdbx_description
1 polymer ?
#
loop_
_entity_poly.entity_id
_entity_poly.type
_entity_poly.pdbx_seq_one_letter_code
_entity_poly.pdbx_strand_id
1 'polypeptide(L)'
;MYLIVDPATDPAWNLAAEEYLLTQRSEPVFRLWRNADSVIIGRHQNAYAEIDLDYVEREGIPVVRRMTGGGAVFHDLGNVNYSFFDLRERRFTDVILEAMGALGVSARCSGRNDLILEDGRKFSGTAVCKHGGRVLEHGTLLFDASFDRLAAALRPRPEKFAGKAVHSVRSRVANLSSQLAVPMSVEDFFFFLAQHIGEALDAVPYTFTDEDRAAIERIRSERFGAAAWNFGASPACRFTNVHKFPAGLLEVHFDVAAGCLRGLRIFGDYFFTRPTEDFCTLLEGCPYDRKAIAGRLQGVPTGDYFSGIDTEDLICIFFPSPIPGDPSASRRSR
;
A
#
# COMPACT_ATOMS: atom_id res chain seq x y z
N MET A 1 -17.48 18.73 -17.04
CA MET A 1 -16.60 18.04 -16.07
C MET A 1 -15.21 18.67 -16.12
N TYR A 2 -14.45 18.71 -15.00
CA TYR A 2 -13.04 19.12 -15.07
C TYR A 2 -12.13 17.93 -15.38
N LEU A 3 -11.08 18.18 -16.17
CA LEU A 3 -9.97 17.28 -16.40
C LEU A 3 -8.75 17.78 -15.62
N ILE A 4 -8.21 16.96 -14.71
CA ILE A 4 -6.98 17.24 -13.98
C ILE A 4 -5.93 16.22 -14.39
N VAL A 5 -4.84 16.70 -14.98
CA VAL A 5 -3.63 15.92 -15.27
C VAL A 5 -2.57 16.35 -14.26
N ASP A 6 -2.36 15.53 -13.23
CA ASP A 6 -1.49 15.90 -12.10
C ASP A 6 -0.09 15.30 -12.28
N PRO A 7 0.96 16.12 -12.36
CA PRO A 7 2.34 15.64 -12.51
C PRO A 7 2.95 15.16 -11.19
N ALA A 8 2.28 15.38 -10.04
CA ALA A 8 2.79 14.98 -8.74
C ALA A 8 2.86 13.44 -8.63
N THR A 9 3.98 12.95 -8.07
CA THR A 9 4.21 11.51 -7.90
C THR A 9 4.28 11.07 -6.43
N ASP A 10 4.13 11.98 -5.48
CA ASP A 10 4.04 11.67 -4.04
C ASP A 10 2.69 10.99 -3.73
N PRO A 11 2.68 9.73 -3.23
CA PRO A 11 1.44 9.00 -2.96
C PRO A 11 0.58 9.66 -1.87
N ALA A 12 1.17 10.29 -0.87
CA ALA A 12 0.43 10.97 0.18
C ALA A 12 -0.26 12.24 -0.36
N TRP A 13 0.42 13.00 -1.23
CA TRP A 13 -0.15 14.12 -1.95
C TRP A 13 -1.31 13.67 -2.84
N ASN A 14 -1.11 12.63 -3.63
CA ASN A 14 -2.10 12.17 -4.59
C ASN A 14 -3.40 11.69 -3.92
N LEU A 15 -3.28 10.97 -2.79
CA LEU A 15 -4.45 10.55 -2.01
C LEU A 15 -5.09 11.71 -1.23
N ALA A 16 -4.30 12.71 -0.81
CA ALA A 16 -4.84 13.94 -0.22
C ALA A 16 -5.63 14.77 -1.25
N ALA A 17 -5.15 14.82 -2.49
CA ALA A 17 -5.88 15.47 -3.58
C ALA A 17 -7.22 14.76 -3.89
N GLU A 18 -7.29 13.42 -3.80
CA GLU A 18 -8.57 12.71 -3.91
C GLU A 18 -9.53 13.07 -2.78
N GLU A 19 -9.04 13.15 -1.53
CA GLU A 19 -9.88 13.59 -0.41
C GLU A 19 -10.35 15.03 -0.58
N TYR A 20 -9.46 15.93 -0.97
CA TYR A 20 -9.79 17.32 -1.26
C TYR A 20 -10.92 17.44 -2.30
N LEU A 21 -10.75 16.75 -3.43
CA LEU A 21 -11.74 16.76 -4.51
C LEU A 21 -13.07 16.15 -4.08
N LEU A 22 -13.05 15.12 -3.24
CA LEU A 22 -14.27 14.47 -2.74
C LEU A 22 -15.01 15.29 -1.71
N THR A 23 -14.29 16.03 -0.83
CA THR A 23 -14.88 16.64 0.37
C THR A 23 -15.02 18.15 0.30
N GLN A 24 -14.22 18.84 -0.52
CA GLN A 24 -14.15 20.31 -0.57
C GLN A 24 -14.50 20.89 -1.95
N ARG A 25 -14.69 20.04 -2.97
CA ARG A 25 -15.15 20.48 -4.30
C ARG A 25 -16.53 19.90 -4.57
N SER A 26 -17.28 20.53 -5.50
CA SER A 26 -18.64 20.11 -5.87
C SER A 26 -18.74 19.68 -7.33
N GLU A 27 -17.79 20.06 -8.16
CA GLU A 27 -17.81 19.81 -9.59
C GLU A 27 -17.47 18.35 -9.90
N PRO A 28 -18.05 17.75 -10.94
CA PRO A 28 -17.57 16.49 -11.47
C PRO A 28 -16.15 16.62 -12.01
N VAL A 29 -15.27 15.64 -11.69
CA VAL A 29 -13.85 15.66 -12.07
C VAL A 29 -13.45 14.31 -12.64
N PHE A 30 -12.67 14.33 -13.70
CA PHE A 30 -11.79 13.24 -14.12
C PHE A 30 -10.34 13.63 -13.85
N ARG A 31 -9.62 12.81 -13.08
CA ARG A 31 -8.20 13.05 -12.75
C ARG A 31 -7.36 11.86 -13.17
N LEU A 32 -6.21 12.16 -13.80
CA LEU A 32 -5.13 11.21 -14.08
C LEU A 32 -3.90 11.57 -13.25
N TRP A 33 -3.25 10.56 -12.70
CA TRP A 33 -2.10 10.73 -11.82
C TRP A 33 -1.25 9.45 -11.73
N ARG A 34 -0.01 9.59 -11.29
CA ARG A 34 0.90 8.47 -11.06
C ARG A 34 1.59 8.61 -9.71
N ASN A 35 1.97 7.50 -9.10
CA ASN A 35 2.83 7.51 -7.93
C ASN A 35 4.23 7.03 -8.29
N ALA A 36 5.23 7.59 -7.65
CA ALA A 36 6.50 6.91 -7.45
C ALA A 36 6.28 5.64 -6.62
N ASP A 37 7.33 4.82 -6.49
CA ASP A 37 7.28 3.57 -5.75
C ASP A 37 6.57 3.71 -4.41
N SER A 38 5.47 2.98 -4.24
CA SER A 38 4.66 3.06 -3.02
C SER A 38 3.76 1.84 -2.86
N VAL A 39 3.42 1.51 -1.62
CA VAL A 39 2.36 0.56 -1.29
C VAL A 39 1.12 1.34 -0.86
N ILE A 40 0.01 1.11 -1.54
CA ILE A 40 -1.28 1.72 -1.18
C ILE A 40 -2.18 0.65 -0.58
N ILE A 41 -2.46 0.78 0.73
CA ILE A 41 -3.33 -0.15 1.45
C ILE A 41 -4.78 0.34 1.48
N GLY A 42 -5.72 -0.60 1.49
CA GLY A 42 -7.15 -0.30 1.60
C GLY A 42 -7.54 0.19 2.98
N ARG A 43 -8.64 0.95 3.06
CA ARG A 43 -9.14 1.62 4.27
C ARG A 43 -9.15 0.76 5.53
N HIS A 44 -9.55 -0.51 5.40
CA HIS A 44 -9.80 -1.41 6.54
C HIS A 44 -8.77 -2.54 6.63
N GLN A 45 -7.67 -2.47 5.88
CA GLN A 45 -6.66 -3.51 5.93
C GLN A 45 -5.73 -3.34 7.14
N ASN A 46 -5.27 -4.47 7.65
CA ASN A 46 -4.14 -4.51 8.56
C ASN A 46 -2.85 -4.38 7.74
N ALA A 47 -2.19 -3.22 7.81
CA ALA A 47 -0.96 -2.94 7.07
C ALA A 47 0.11 -4.02 7.33
N TYR A 48 0.30 -4.39 8.59
CA TYR A 48 1.32 -5.36 9.02
C TYR A 48 1.12 -6.77 8.47
N ALA A 49 -0.11 -7.13 8.10
CA ALA A 49 -0.43 -8.44 7.53
C ALA A 49 -0.40 -8.47 6.00
N GLU A 50 -0.41 -7.32 5.34
CA GLU A 50 -0.54 -7.23 3.88
C GLU A 50 0.78 -6.88 3.18
N ILE A 51 1.76 -6.33 3.91
CA ILE A 51 3.02 -5.82 3.33
C ILE A 51 4.24 -6.52 3.93
N ASP A 52 5.32 -6.55 3.19
CA ASP A 52 6.64 -6.94 3.70
C ASP A 52 7.34 -5.70 4.26
N LEU A 53 7.29 -5.54 5.59
CA LEU A 53 7.82 -4.36 6.28
C LEU A 53 9.33 -4.21 6.05
N ASP A 54 10.09 -5.30 6.12
CA ASP A 54 11.55 -5.26 5.94
C ASP A 54 11.91 -4.81 4.53
N TYR A 55 11.17 -5.30 3.52
CA TYR A 55 11.39 -4.88 2.15
C TYR A 55 11.08 -3.40 1.94
N VAL A 56 9.89 -2.93 2.37
CA VAL A 56 9.49 -1.55 2.13
C VAL A 56 10.36 -0.54 2.90
N GLU A 57 10.82 -0.88 4.12
CA GLU A 57 11.74 -0.03 4.88
C GLU A 57 13.13 0.04 4.23
N ARG A 58 13.69 -1.10 3.82
CA ARG A 58 15.01 -1.17 3.19
C ARG A 58 15.04 -0.40 1.87
N GLU A 59 13.99 -0.52 1.06
CA GLU A 59 13.88 0.15 -0.24
C GLU A 59 13.35 1.59 -0.13
N GLY A 60 13.01 2.06 1.08
CA GLY A 60 12.46 3.40 1.31
C GLY A 60 11.09 3.62 0.66
N ILE A 61 10.30 2.54 0.50
CA ILE A 61 8.99 2.58 -0.16
C ILE A 61 7.92 3.08 0.83
N PRO A 62 7.27 4.23 0.59
CA PRO A 62 6.21 4.72 1.46
C PRO A 62 4.98 3.81 1.43
N VAL A 63 4.35 3.64 2.60
CA VAL A 63 3.07 2.94 2.75
C VAL A 63 2.00 3.96 3.09
N VAL A 64 0.96 4.06 2.25
CA VAL A 64 -0.12 5.04 2.44
C VAL A 64 -1.48 4.35 2.39
N ARG A 65 -2.34 4.67 3.35
CA ARG A 65 -3.70 4.15 3.43
C ARG A 65 -4.67 5.04 2.66
N ARG A 66 -5.37 4.47 1.65
CA ARG A 66 -6.41 5.19 0.90
C ARG A 66 -7.75 5.19 1.64
N MET A 67 -8.66 6.07 1.21
CA MET A 67 -10.03 6.18 1.77
C MET A 67 -10.94 5.03 1.34
N THR A 68 -10.69 4.43 0.18
CA THR A 68 -11.50 3.33 -0.36
C THR A 68 -11.11 1.99 0.25
N GLY A 69 -12.01 1.02 0.18
CA GLY A 69 -11.74 -0.37 0.55
C GLY A 69 -10.88 -1.12 -0.48
N GLY A 70 -10.86 -2.43 -0.37
CA GLY A 70 -10.11 -3.33 -1.26
C GLY A 70 -8.75 -3.74 -0.72
N GLY A 71 -7.97 -4.47 -1.53
CA GLY A 71 -6.65 -5.02 -1.19
C GLY A 71 -5.51 -4.01 -1.31
N ALA A 72 -4.33 -4.38 -0.81
CA ALA A 72 -3.11 -3.62 -1.01
C ALA A 72 -2.64 -3.73 -2.47
N VAL A 73 -2.07 -2.65 -2.99
CA VAL A 73 -1.48 -2.56 -4.33
C VAL A 73 -0.11 -1.91 -4.24
N PHE A 74 0.76 -2.25 -5.17
CA PHE A 74 2.04 -1.59 -5.37
C PHE A 74 1.92 -0.66 -6.58
N HIS A 75 2.38 0.57 -6.43
CA HIS A 75 2.49 1.54 -7.51
C HIS A 75 3.95 1.84 -7.80
N ASP A 76 4.24 2.06 -9.06
CA ASP A 76 5.44 2.67 -9.60
C ASP A 76 5.07 3.60 -10.76
N LEU A 77 6.03 4.24 -11.40
CA LEU A 77 5.75 5.15 -12.51
C LEU A 77 5.19 4.44 -13.78
N GLY A 78 5.30 3.12 -13.85
CA GLY A 78 4.68 2.30 -14.91
C GLY A 78 3.20 2.01 -14.67
N ASN A 79 2.66 2.38 -13.50
CA ASN A 79 1.25 2.28 -13.17
C ASN A 79 0.57 3.65 -13.29
N VAL A 80 -0.47 3.75 -14.10
CA VAL A 80 -1.31 4.95 -14.22
C VAL A 80 -2.55 4.81 -13.36
N ASN A 81 -2.88 5.84 -12.59
CA ASN A 81 -4.10 5.89 -11.79
C ASN A 81 -5.09 6.86 -12.40
N TYR A 82 -6.36 6.53 -12.26
CA TYR A 82 -7.47 7.40 -12.65
C TYR A 82 -8.46 7.55 -11.51
N SER A 83 -9.13 8.71 -11.45
CA SER A 83 -10.17 9.00 -10.48
C SER A 83 -11.30 9.76 -11.15
N PHE A 84 -12.54 9.27 -10.96
CA PHE A 84 -13.75 9.95 -11.37
C PHE A 84 -14.50 10.40 -10.12
N PHE A 85 -14.93 11.65 -10.13
CA PHE A 85 -15.76 12.22 -9.09
C PHE A 85 -17.11 12.58 -9.69
N ASP A 86 -18.17 11.95 -9.18
CA ASP A 86 -19.57 12.17 -9.59
C ASP A 86 -19.85 11.97 -11.08
N LEU A 87 -19.23 10.98 -11.72
CA LEU A 87 -19.60 10.56 -13.07
C LEU A 87 -20.98 9.88 -13.00
N ARG A 88 -22.03 10.53 -13.49
CA ARG A 88 -23.43 10.08 -13.32
C ARG A 88 -24.05 9.48 -14.58
N GLU A 89 -23.62 9.92 -15.75
CA GLU A 89 -24.25 9.58 -17.03
C GLU A 89 -23.75 8.25 -17.61
N ARG A 90 -22.58 7.79 -17.15
CA ARG A 90 -21.90 6.60 -17.65
C ARG A 90 -21.22 5.85 -16.51
N ARG A 91 -21.01 4.55 -16.70
CA ARG A 91 -20.14 3.79 -15.78
C ARG A 91 -18.69 4.14 -16.10
N PHE A 92 -17.91 4.45 -15.07
CA PHE A 92 -16.48 4.77 -15.25
C PHE A 92 -15.69 3.63 -15.89
N THR A 93 -16.09 2.37 -15.64
CA THR A 93 -15.48 1.20 -16.26
C THR A 93 -15.67 1.16 -17.77
N ASP A 94 -16.83 1.60 -18.27
CA ASP A 94 -17.13 1.62 -19.70
C ASP A 94 -16.25 2.67 -20.40
N VAL A 95 -16.06 3.83 -19.77
CA VAL A 95 -15.15 4.88 -20.27
C VAL A 95 -13.71 4.36 -20.40
N ILE A 96 -13.22 3.63 -19.38
CA ILE A 96 -11.89 3.03 -19.45
C ILE A 96 -11.80 1.93 -20.51
N LEU A 97 -12.81 1.06 -20.61
CA LEU A 97 -12.83 -0.01 -21.61
C LEU A 97 -12.88 0.54 -23.05
N GLU A 98 -13.60 1.64 -23.28
CA GLU A 98 -13.61 2.33 -24.58
C GLU A 98 -12.21 2.88 -24.93
N ALA A 99 -11.52 3.50 -23.97
CA ALA A 99 -10.16 3.96 -24.19
C ALA A 99 -9.20 2.78 -24.51
N MET A 100 -9.37 1.62 -23.84
CA MET A 100 -8.61 0.41 -24.17
C MET A 100 -8.93 -0.08 -25.59
N GLY A 101 -10.22 -0.10 -25.97
CA GLY A 101 -10.67 -0.47 -27.31
C GLY A 101 -10.07 0.41 -28.41
N ALA A 102 -9.95 1.73 -28.15
CA ALA A 102 -9.31 2.66 -29.08
C ALA A 102 -7.80 2.38 -29.30
N LEU A 103 -7.15 1.74 -28.35
CA LEU A 103 -5.77 1.23 -28.47
C LEU A 103 -5.69 -0.19 -29.05
N GLY A 104 -6.83 -0.79 -29.43
CA GLY A 104 -6.89 -2.15 -29.94
C GLY A 104 -6.78 -3.23 -28.85
N VAL A 105 -6.92 -2.87 -27.57
CA VAL A 105 -6.87 -3.80 -26.45
C VAL A 105 -8.27 -4.29 -26.12
N SER A 106 -8.53 -5.58 -26.36
CA SER A 106 -9.78 -6.24 -25.97
C SER A 106 -9.78 -6.55 -24.47
N ALA A 107 -10.75 -5.96 -23.76
CA ALA A 107 -10.84 -6.06 -22.33
C ALA A 107 -12.31 -6.05 -21.84
N ARG A 108 -12.54 -6.52 -20.62
CA ARG A 108 -13.87 -6.56 -20.01
C ARG A 108 -13.82 -6.45 -18.49
N CYS A 109 -14.95 -6.11 -17.89
CA CYS A 109 -15.14 -6.20 -16.45
C CYS A 109 -15.18 -7.66 -16.00
N SER A 110 -14.59 -7.95 -14.84
CA SER A 110 -14.64 -9.26 -14.20
C SER A 110 -14.88 -9.12 -12.70
N GLY A 111 -15.80 -9.94 -12.18
CA GLY A 111 -16.16 -9.89 -10.78
C GLY A 111 -16.69 -8.52 -10.38
N ARG A 112 -16.29 -8.07 -9.18
CA ARG A 112 -16.80 -6.84 -8.56
C ARG A 112 -16.01 -5.59 -8.95
N ASN A 113 -14.71 -5.74 -9.19
CA ASN A 113 -13.79 -4.61 -9.20
C ASN A 113 -12.52 -4.79 -10.06
N ASP A 114 -12.52 -5.74 -11.00
CA ASP A 114 -11.37 -6.00 -11.85
C ASP A 114 -11.71 -5.71 -13.33
N LEU A 115 -10.75 -5.11 -14.05
CA LEU A 115 -10.73 -5.13 -15.53
C LEU A 115 -9.66 -6.12 -15.96
N ILE A 116 -10.05 -7.01 -16.85
CA ILE A 116 -9.22 -8.11 -17.35
C ILE A 116 -9.14 -8.12 -18.86
N LEU A 117 -8.03 -8.64 -19.38
CA LEU A 117 -7.85 -8.98 -20.78
C LEU A 117 -8.68 -10.20 -21.17
N GLU A 118 -8.74 -10.54 -22.44
CA GLU A 118 -9.46 -11.73 -22.92
C GLU A 118 -8.90 -13.04 -22.35
N ASP A 119 -7.58 -13.10 -22.12
CA ASP A 119 -6.91 -14.25 -21.51
C ASP A 119 -7.16 -14.39 -20.00
N GLY A 120 -7.90 -13.47 -19.41
CA GLY A 120 -8.29 -13.47 -17.99
C GLY A 120 -7.28 -12.82 -17.05
N ARG A 121 -6.15 -12.29 -17.54
CA ARG A 121 -5.20 -11.56 -16.71
C ARG A 121 -5.72 -10.15 -16.39
N LYS A 122 -5.57 -9.77 -15.14
CA LYS A 122 -6.00 -8.46 -14.63
C LYS A 122 -4.98 -7.38 -15.01
N PHE A 123 -5.46 -6.24 -15.53
CA PHE A 123 -4.64 -5.04 -15.73
C PHE A 123 -5.10 -3.83 -14.93
N SER A 124 -6.27 -3.90 -14.32
CA SER A 124 -6.84 -2.81 -13.51
C SER A 124 -7.60 -3.36 -12.31
N GLY A 125 -7.41 -2.71 -11.17
CA GLY A 125 -8.26 -2.87 -9.99
C GLY A 125 -8.99 -1.57 -9.70
N THR A 126 -10.27 -1.65 -9.32
CA THR A 126 -11.10 -0.48 -9.03
C THR A 126 -11.60 -0.47 -7.61
N ALA A 127 -11.90 0.70 -7.07
CA ALA A 127 -12.53 0.87 -5.77
C ALA A 127 -13.43 2.11 -5.76
N VAL A 128 -14.40 2.13 -4.84
CA VAL A 128 -15.39 3.19 -4.74
C VAL A 128 -15.48 3.69 -3.30
N CYS A 129 -15.63 5.00 -3.14
CA CYS A 129 -15.92 5.66 -1.87
C CYS A 129 -17.09 6.64 -2.04
N LYS A 130 -17.96 6.70 -1.04
CA LYS A 130 -19.06 7.68 -0.99
C LYS A 130 -18.89 8.56 0.24
N HIS A 131 -19.01 9.88 0.06
CA HIS A 131 -18.91 10.85 1.13
C HIS A 131 -19.81 12.06 0.85
N GLY A 132 -20.66 12.44 1.80
CA GLY A 132 -21.49 13.65 1.69
C GLY A 132 -22.38 13.71 0.43
N GLY A 133 -22.83 12.55 -0.07
CA GLY A 133 -23.60 12.47 -1.32
C GLY A 133 -22.77 12.46 -2.60
N ARG A 134 -21.45 12.61 -2.49
CA ARG A 134 -20.49 12.51 -3.59
C ARG A 134 -19.91 11.11 -3.71
N VAL A 135 -19.42 10.77 -4.90
CA VAL A 135 -18.87 9.46 -5.22
C VAL A 135 -17.49 9.64 -5.86
N LEU A 136 -16.48 8.99 -5.27
CA LEU A 136 -15.17 8.75 -5.87
C LEU A 136 -15.13 7.32 -6.41
N GLU A 137 -14.84 7.17 -7.67
CA GLU A 137 -14.56 5.91 -8.36
C GLU A 137 -13.14 5.99 -8.92
N HIS A 138 -12.23 5.15 -8.43
CA HIS A 138 -10.84 5.20 -8.88
C HIS A 138 -10.30 3.81 -9.19
N GLY A 139 -9.20 3.77 -9.92
CA GLY A 139 -8.53 2.53 -10.25
C GLY A 139 -7.10 2.73 -10.75
N THR A 140 -6.48 1.59 -10.98
CA THR A 140 -5.11 1.45 -11.50
C THR A 140 -5.15 0.94 -12.93
N LEU A 141 -4.18 1.32 -13.75
CA LEU A 141 -3.89 0.72 -15.04
C LEU A 141 -2.43 0.28 -15.03
N LEU A 142 -2.20 -1.02 -14.99
CA LEU A 142 -0.86 -1.62 -15.08
C LEU A 142 -0.37 -1.47 -16.51
N PHE A 143 0.34 -0.38 -16.79
CA PHE A 143 0.84 -0.14 -18.14
C PHE A 143 2.20 -0.80 -18.37
N ASP A 144 3.20 -0.48 -17.53
CA ASP A 144 4.53 -1.06 -17.54
C ASP A 144 5.08 -1.21 -16.11
N ALA A 145 4.23 -1.75 -15.23
CA ALA A 145 4.50 -1.90 -13.80
C ALA A 145 5.49 -3.05 -13.51
N SER A 146 6.31 -2.88 -12.50
CA SER A 146 7.27 -3.90 -12.04
C SER A 146 6.60 -4.96 -11.17
N PHE A 147 6.28 -6.12 -11.74
CA PHE A 147 5.67 -7.23 -11.00
C PHE A 147 6.60 -7.88 -9.98
N ASP A 148 7.90 -7.78 -10.15
CA ASP A 148 8.87 -8.29 -9.17
C ASP A 148 8.86 -7.44 -7.90
N ARG A 149 8.82 -6.12 -8.04
CA ARG A 149 8.71 -5.20 -6.90
C ARG A 149 7.36 -5.32 -6.20
N LEU A 150 6.29 -5.45 -6.97
CA LEU A 150 4.94 -5.73 -6.45
C LEU A 150 4.93 -7.01 -5.61
N ALA A 151 5.52 -8.10 -6.12
CA ALA A 151 5.57 -9.37 -5.41
C ALA A 151 6.45 -9.34 -4.15
N ALA A 152 7.51 -8.52 -4.16
CA ALA A 152 8.40 -8.34 -3.01
C ALA A 152 7.77 -7.46 -1.91
N ALA A 153 7.01 -6.42 -2.29
CA ALA A 153 6.42 -5.48 -1.35
C ALA A 153 5.15 -6.00 -0.65
N LEU A 154 4.41 -6.92 -1.29
CA LEU A 154 3.14 -7.41 -0.79
C LEU A 154 3.24 -8.84 -0.29
N ARG A 155 2.71 -9.11 0.93
CA ARG A 155 2.58 -10.46 1.47
C ARG A 155 1.26 -11.08 0.99
N PRO A 156 1.27 -12.17 0.19
CA PRO A 156 0.06 -12.87 -0.15
C PRO A 156 -0.48 -13.62 1.07
N ARG A 157 -1.73 -13.36 1.46
CA ARG A 157 -2.38 -14.14 2.53
C ARG A 157 -2.67 -15.55 2.05
N PRO A 158 -2.26 -16.61 2.80
CA PRO A 158 -2.52 -18.01 2.42
C PRO A 158 -4.01 -18.31 2.21
N GLU A 159 -4.90 -17.70 3.00
CA GLU A 159 -6.35 -17.90 2.92
C GLU A 159 -6.97 -17.46 1.59
N LYS A 160 -6.36 -16.50 0.89
CA LYS A 160 -6.79 -16.09 -0.46
C LYS A 160 -6.48 -17.16 -1.53
N PHE A 161 -5.73 -18.21 -1.17
CA PHE A 161 -5.21 -19.21 -2.09
C PHE A 161 -5.56 -20.66 -1.71
N ALA A 162 -6.45 -20.87 -0.73
CA ALA A 162 -6.89 -22.21 -0.31
C ALA A 162 -7.42 -22.99 -1.52
N GLY A 163 -6.72 -24.07 -1.87
CA GLY A 163 -7.14 -25.03 -2.91
C GLY A 163 -6.52 -24.90 -4.30
N LYS A 164 -5.60 -23.93 -4.54
CA LYS A 164 -4.84 -23.87 -5.81
C LYS A 164 -3.36 -23.65 -5.54
N ALA A 165 -2.50 -24.32 -6.33
CA ALA A 165 -1.07 -24.02 -6.34
C ALA A 165 -0.86 -22.52 -6.47
N VAL A 166 0.09 -21.95 -5.70
CA VAL A 166 0.44 -20.53 -5.75
C VAL A 166 0.93 -20.21 -7.16
N HIS A 167 -0.01 -19.79 -8.02
CA HIS A 167 0.37 -19.18 -9.28
C HIS A 167 1.07 -17.85 -8.96
N SER A 168 2.20 -17.61 -9.59
CA SER A 168 2.95 -16.37 -9.39
C SER A 168 2.06 -15.16 -9.67
N VAL A 169 2.36 -14.01 -9.07
CA VAL A 169 1.67 -12.74 -9.36
C VAL A 169 1.63 -12.52 -10.86
N ARG A 170 2.72 -12.78 -11.57
CA ARG A 170 2.87 -12.67 -13.04
C ARG A 170 1.83 -13.47 -13.83
N SER A 171 1.32 -14.57 -13.32
CA SER A 171 0.30 -15.38 -14.03
C SER A 171 -1.12 -14.81 -13.92
N ARG A 172 -1.34 -13.82 -13.05
CA ARG A 172 -2.66 -13.24 -12.78
C ARG A 172 -2.83 -11.81 -13.23
N VAL A 173 -1.74 -11.09 -13.49
CA VAL A 173 -1.74 -9.70 -13.93
C VAL A 173 -1.02 -9.55 -15.27
N ALA A 174 -1.32 -8.48 -15.99
CA ALA A 174 -0.67 -8.15 -17.24
C ALA A 174 -0.39 -6.65 -17.32
N ASN A 175 0.71 -6.29 -17.94
CA ASN A 175 0.97 -4.93 -18.39
C ASN A 175 0.30 -4.67 -19.74
N LEU A 176 -0.35 -3.52 -19.86
CA LEU A 176 -1.00 -3.08 -21.11
C LEU A 176 0.01 -2.83 -22.22
N SER A 177 1.23 -2.38 -21.89
CA SER A 177 2.30 -2.12 -22.88
C SER A 177 2.58 -3.32 -23.76
N SER A 178 2.49 -4.53 -23.21
CA SER A 178 2.70 -5.79 -23.93
C SER A 178 1.52 -6.22 -24.82
N GLN A 179 0.39 -5.53 -24.74
CA GLN A 179 -0.83 -5.83 -25.51
C GLN A 179 -1.00 -4.89 -26.71
N LEU A 180 -0.19 -3.84 -26.80
CA LEU A 180 -0.30 -2.84 -27.86
C LEU A 180 0.35 -3.32 -29.14
N ALA A 181 -0.33 -3.12 -30.28
CA ALA A 181 0.21 -3.40 -31.59
C ALA A 181 1.37 -2.45 -31.97
N VAL A 182 1.30 -1.21 -31.49
CA VAL A 182 2.35 -0.19 -31.64
C VAL A 182 2.89 0.14 -30.27
N PRO A 183 4.20 -0.06 -30.01
CA PRO A 183 4.80 0.32 -28.75
C PRO A 183 4.62 1.80 -28.43
N MET A 184 4.31 2.11 -27.17
CA MET A 184 4.26 3.50 -26.71
C MET A 184 4.89 3.60 -25.30
N SER A 185 5.33 4.80 -24.93
CA SER A 185 5.81 5.08 -23.57
C SER A 185 4.64 5.20 -22.59
N VAL A 186 4.93 5.11 -21.30
CA VAL A 186 3.90 5.36 -20.28
C VAL A 186 3.42 6.81 -20.31
N GLU A 187 4.28 7.74 -20.69
CA GLU A 187 3.96 9.15 -20.89
C GLU A 187 2.98 9.33 -22.05
N ASP A 188 3.23 8.70 -23.19
CA ASP A 188 2.31 8.74 -24.34
C ASP A 188 0.96 8.10 -24.02
N PHE A 189 0.96 6.98 -23.28
CA PHE A 189 -0.25 6.36 -22.77
C PHE A 189 -1.03 7.29 -21.83
N PHE A 190 -0.33 7.97 -20.93
CA PHE A 190 -0.92 8.93 -20.00
C PHE A 190 -1.57 10.10 -20.75
N PHE A 191 -0.89 10.68 -21.73
CA PHE A 191 -1.44 11.74 -22.59
C PHE A 191 -2.61 11.25 -23.46
N PHE A 192 -2.50 10.05 -24.02
CA PHE A 192 -3.60 9.43 -24.77
C PHE A 192 -4.86 9.34 -23.91
N LEU A 193 -4.75 8.83 -22.67
CA LEU A 193 -5.89 8.74 -21.76
C LEU A 193 -6.49 10.12 -21.44
N ALA A 194 -5.62 11.12 -21.17
CA ALA A 194 -6.06 12.48 -20.89
C ALA A 194 -6.88 13.06 -22.05
N GLN A 195 -6.38 12.91 -23.27
CA GLN A 195 -7.05 13.41 -24.46
C GLN A 195 -8.31 12.61 -24.76
N HIS A 196 -8.21 11.30 -24.93
CA HIS A 196 -9.32 10.45 -25.36
C HIS A 196 -10.50 10.49 -24.38
N ILE A 197 -10.24 10.35 -23.08
CA ILE A 197 -11.29 10.38 -22.05
C ILE A 197 -11.78 11.81 -21.83
N GLY A 198 -10.89 12.79 -21.90
CA GLY A 198 -11.25 14.20 -21.79
C GLY A 198 -12.23 14.62 -22.91
N GLU A 199 -11.98 14.24 -24.15
CA GLU A 199 -12.87 14.48 -25.30
C GLU A 199 -14.20 13.72 -25.14
N ALA A 200 -14.16 12.43 -24.76
CA ALA A 200 -15.36 11.60 -24.58
C ALA A 200 -16.30 12.10 -23.48
N LEU A 201 -15.81 12.91 -22.55
CA LEU A 201 -16.55 13.46 -21.41
C LEU A 201 -16.76 14.99 -21.51
N ASP A 202 -16.42 15.64 -22.61
CA ASP A 202 -16.43 17.10 -22.75
C ASP A 202 -15.76 17.79 -21.55
N ALA A 203 -14.61 17.25 -21.12
CA ALA A 203 -13.94 17.72 -19.93
C ALA A 203 -13.06 18.94 -20.20
N VAL A 204 -13.18 19.95 -19.34
CA VAL A 204 -12.41 21.18 -19.42
C VAL A 204 -11.15 21.06 -18.56
N PRO A 205 -9.95 21.36 -19.09
CA PRO A 205 -8.71 21.33 -18.31
C PRO A 205 -8.79 22.22 -17.08
N TYR A 206 -8.35 21.67 -15.94
CA TYR A 206 -8.25 22.38 -14.67
C TYR A 206 -6.90 22.09 -14.00
N THR A 207 -6.25 23.14 -13.55
CA THR A 207 -4.99 23.02 -12.78
C THR A 207 -5.26 23.51 -11.36
N PHE A 208 -4.78 22.78 -10.36
CA PHE A 208 -4.90 23.18 -8.96
C PHE A 208 -4.33 24.58 -8.74
N THR A 209 -5.14 25.46 -8.16
CA THR A 209 -4.72 26.80 -7.70
C THR A 209 -3.79 26.69 -6.49
N ASP A 210 -3.21 27.81 -6.05
CA ASP A 210 -2.41 27.84 -4.83
C ASP A 210 -3.26 27.53 -3.58
N GLU A 211 -4.53 27.96 -3.56
CA GLU A 211 -5.48 27.64 -2.51
C GLU A 211 -5.81 26.14 -2.46
N ASP A 212 -6.05 25.52 -3.64
CA ASP A 212 -6.24 24.07 -3.75
C ASP A 212 -5.01 23.35 -3.20
N ARG A 213 -3.82 23.74 -3.63
CA ARG A 213 -2.55 23.14 -3.21
C ARG A 213 -2.32 23.27 -1.70
N ALA A 214 -2.62 24.42 -1.12
CA ALA A 214 -2.51 24.62 0.32
C ALA A 214 -3.50 23.73 1.10
N ALA A 215 -4.73 23.55 0.60
CA ALA A 215 -5.72 22.68 1.20
C ALA A 215 -5.31 21.20 1.11
N ILE A 216 -4.80 20.78 -0.05
CA ILE A 216 -4.29 19.41 -0.27
C ILE A 216 -3.10 19.14 0.65
N GLU A 217 -2.14 20.07 0.77
CA GLU A 217 -0.95 19.89 1.62
C GLU A 217 -1.32 19.77 3.11
N ARG A 218 -2.33 20.50 3.55
CA ARG A 218 -2.86 20.34 4.92
C ARG A 218 -3.42 18.94 5.14
N ILE A 219 -4.25 18.43 4.22
CA ILE A 219 -4.79 17.06 4.31
C ILE A 219 -3.64 16.03 4.25
N ARG A 220 -2.67 16.26 3.36
CA ARG A 220 -1.47 15.41 3.25
C ARG A 220 -0.74 15.31 4.59
N SER A 221 -0.39 16.45 5.19
CA SER A 221 0.37 16.49 6.44
C SER A 221 -0.40 15.93 7.64
N GLU A 222 -1.69 16.24 7.75
CA GLU A 222 -2.53 15.83 8.87
C GLU A 222 -2.98 14.36 8.80
N ARG A 223 -3.04 13.77 7.59
CA ARG A 223 -3.58 12.42 7.40
C ARG A 223 -2.65 11.49 6.64
N PHE A 224 -2.51 11.68 5.34
CA PHE A 224 -1.85 10.68 4.47
C PHE A 224 -0.35 10.55 4.70
N GLY A 225 0.32 11.59 5.21
CA GLY A 225 1.70 11.54 5.67
C GLY A 225 1.85 11.04 7.11
N ALA A 226 0.76 10.88 7.87
CA ALA A 226 0.81 10.52 9.28
C ALA A 226 0.81 9.00 9.50
N ALA A 227 1.78 8.49 10.27
CA ALA A 227 1.84 7.07 10.65
C ALA A 227 0.58 6.60 11.39
N ALA A 228 -0.04 7.48 12.19
CA ALA A 228 -1.29 7.19 12.88
C ALA A 228 -2.44 6.82 11.92
N TRP A 229 -2.50 7.43 10.73
CA TRP A 229 -3.46 7.05 9.71
C TRP A 229 -3.05 5.79 8.96
N ASN A 230 -1.81 5.71 8.51
CA ASN A 230 -1.33 4.65 7.65
C ASN A 230 -1.26 3.30 8.36
N PHE A 231 -0.75 3.28 9.58
CA PHE A 231 -0.55 2.09 10.39
C PHE A 231 -1.49 2.00 11.60
N GLY A 232 -1.72 3.12 12.31
CA GLY A 232 -2.53 3.17 13.52
C GLY A 232 -4.00 2.79 13.31
N ALA A 233 -4.55 2.96 12.08
CA ALA A 233 -5.88 2.48 11.73
C ALA A 233 -5.96 0.97 11.44
N SER A 234 -4.82 0.23 11.54
CA SER A 234 -4.82 -1.23 11.44
C SER A 234 -5.54 -1.84 12.63
N PRO A 235 -6.32 -2.93 12.45
CA PRO A 235 -6.84 -3.70 13.58
C PRO A 235 -5.71 -4.16 14.49
N ALA A 236 -6.00 -4.31 15.79
CA ALA A 236 -5.03 -4.90 16.71
C ALA A 236 -4.62 -6.30 16.23
N CYS A 237 -3.34 -6.60 16.28
CA CYS A 237 -2.78 -7.88 15.86
C CYS A 237 -1.75 -8.37 16.87
N ARG A 238 -1.65 -9.69 16.99
CA ARG A 238 -0.72 -10.37 17.88
C ARG A 238 0.44 -10.95 17.09
N PHE A 239 1.64 -10.79 17.62
CA PHE A 239 2.87 -11.35 17.08
C PHE A 239 3.52 -12.33 18.05
N THR A 240 4.10 -13.39 17.53
CA THR A 240 5.02 -14.27 18.22
C THR A 240 6.18 -14.52 17.28
N ASN A 241 7.36 -14.04 17.65
CA ASN A 241 8.57 -14.22 16.86
C ASN A 241 9.59 -14.99 17.70
N VAL A 242 10.29 -15.92 17.06
CA VAL A 242 11.31 -16.77 17.69
C VAL A 242 12.58 -16.68 16.87
N HIS A 243 13.71 -16.44 17.53
CA HIS A 243 15.02 -16.47 16.88
C HIS A 243 16.06 -17.14 17.79
N LYS A 244 16.93 -17.95 17.19
CA LYS A 244 18.03 -18.58 17.89
C LYS A 244 19.33 -17.83 17.57
N PHE A 245 19.81 -17.10 18.56
CA PHE A 245 21.11 -16.45 18.53
C PHE A 245 22.22 -17.39 19.03
N PRO A 246 23.51 -17.10 18.78
CA PRO A 246 24.60 -17.86 19.38
C PRO A 246 24.55 -17.89 20.93
N ALA A 247 24.01 -16.83 21.54
CA ALA A 247 23.88 -16.65 22.98
C ALA A 247 22.62 -17.30 23.59
N GLY A 248 21.69 -17.84 22.78
CA GLY A 248 20.46 -18.48 23.26
C GLY A 248 19.26 -18.26 22.34
N LEU A 249 18.15 -18.88 22.70
CA LEU A 249 16.86 -18.69 22.04
C LEU A 249 16.15 -17.49 22.64
N LEU A 250 15.62 -16.60 21.81
CA LEU A 250 14.67 -15.58 22.20
C LEU A 250 13.31 -15.82 21.52
N GLU A 251 12.25 -15.72 22.31
CA GLU A 251 10.87 -15.74 21.86
C GLU A 251 10.18 -14.47 22.37
N VAL A 252 9.67 -13.64 21.45
CA VAL A 252 8.98 -12.39 21.77
C VAL A 252 7.51 -12.49 21.43
N HIS A 253 6.66 -12.12 22.38
CA HIS A 253 5.21 -12.03 22.22
C HIS A 253 4.77 -10.59 22.45
N PHE A 254 4.02 -10.04 21.51
CA PHE A 254 3.49 -8.69 21.64
C PHE A 254 2.25 -8.49 20.78
N ASP A 255 1.43 -7.53 21.18
CA ASP A 255 0.34 -7.03 20.37
C ASP A 255 0.74 -5.70 19.70
N VAL A 256 0.21 -5.42 18.53
CA VAL A 256 0.27 -4.09 17.92
C VAL A 256 -1.15 -3.54 17.88
N ALA A 257 -1.38 -2.46 18.62
CA ALA A 257 -2.67 -1.77 18.66
C ALA A 257 -2.45 -0.27 18.44
N ALA A 258 -3.26 0.32 17.55
CA ALA A 258 -3.11 1.72 17.11
C ALA A 258 -1.69 2.06 16.63
N GLY A 259 -1.02 1.10 15.95
CA GLY A 259 0.34 1.25 15.44
C GLY A 259 1.46 1.19 16.49
N CYS A 260 1.16 0.87 17.74
CA CYS A 260 2.12 0.82 18.83
C CYS A 260 2.23 -0.58 19.45
N LEU A 261 3.44 -0.92 19.95
CA LEU A 261 3.70 -2.12 20.73
C LEU A 261 2.91 -2.12 22.03
N ARG A 262 2.30 -3.26 22.36
CA ARG A 262 1.54 -3.49 23.59
C ARG A 262 1.82 -4.88 24.15
N GLY A 263 1.90 -4.97 25.47
CA GLY A 263 1.97 -6.23 26.19
C GLY A 263 3.16 -7.09 25.81
N LEU A 264 4.33 -6.47 25.53
CA LEU A 264 5.55 -7.18 25.17
C LEU A 264 5.97 -8.13 26.29
N ARG A 265 6.24 -9.38 25.92
CA ARG A 265 6.81 -10.41 26.80
C ARG A 265 7.92 -11.13 26.05
N ILE A 266 9.01 -11.41 26.72
CA ILE A 266 10.17 -12.09 26.14
C ILE A 266 10.49 -13.34 26.97
N PHE A 267 10.64 -14.47 26.30
CA PHE A 267 10.98 -15.77 26.85
C PHE A 267 12.22 -16.32 26.16
N GLY A 268 12.91 -17.26 26.80
CA GLY A 268 14.07 -17.91 26.18
C GLY A 268 15.02 -18.52 27.20
N ASP A 269 16.16 -18.99 26.69
CA ASP A 269 17.24 -19.60 27.48
C ASP A 269 18.49 -18.68 27.58
N TYR A 270 18.28 -17.36 27.50
CA TYR A 270 19.32 -16.33 27.58
C TYR A 270 19.69 -16.00 29.03
N PHE A 271 20.90 -15.45 29.22
CA PHE A 271 21.36 -14.92 30.53
C PHE A 271 21.10 -13.42 30.60
N PHE A 272 20.88 -12.92 31.84
CA PHE A 272 20.62 -11.51 32.11
C PHE A 272 21.21 -11.07 33.46
N THR A 273 21.45 -9.78 33.59
CA THR A 273 21.85 -9.13 34.84
C THR A 273 20.80 -8.13 35.36
N ARG A 274 19.87 -7.75 34.47
CA ARG A 274 18.69 -6.92 34.79
C ARG A 274 17.41 -7.64 34.41
N PRO A 275 16.31 -7.41 35.15
CA PRO A 275 15.00 -8.00 34.82
C PRO A 275 14.56 -7.66 33.41
N THR A 276 14.15 -8.65 32.63
CA THR A 276 13.68 -8.47 31.24
C THR A 276 12.37 -7.66 31.17
N GLU A 277 11.59 -7.66 32.25
CA GLU A 277 10.37 -6.86 32.41
C GLU A 277 10.65 -5.36 32.29
N ASP A 278 11.80 -4.88 32.76
CA ASP A 278 12.23 -3.49 32.64
C ASP A 278 12.45 -3.14 31.16
N PHE A 279 13.09 -4.05 30.39
CA PHE A 279 13.25 -3.89 28.94
C PHE A 279 11.89 -3.86 28.22
N CYS A 280 10.97 -4.76 28.56
CA CYS A 280 9.63 -4.76 27.99
C CYS A 280 8.90 -3.43 28.24
N THR A 281 9.05 -2.86 29.43
CA THR A 281 8.46 -1.57 29.79
C THR A 281 9.02 -0.42 28.96
N LEU A 282 10.30 -0.45 28.58
CA LEU A 282 10.91 0.58 27.72
C LEU A 282 10.23 0.67 26.35
N LEU A 283 9.76 -0.45 25.80
CA LEU A 283 9.14 -0.53 24.50
C LEU A 283 7.61 -0.45 24.53
N GLU A 284 6.98 -0.46 25.69
CA GLU A 284 5.53 -0.32 25.81
C GLU A 284 5.07 1.01 25.22
N GLY A 285 4.11 0.97 24.30
CA GLY A 285 3.59 2.15 23.61
C GLY A 285 4.51 2.72 22.50
N CYS A 286 5.67 2.11 22.25
CA CYS A 286 6.54 2.51 21.16
C CYS A 286 5.86 2.27 19.81
N PRO A 287 5.94 3.20 18.83
CA PRO A 287 5.51 2.90 17.47
C PRO A 287 6.19 1.63 16.94
N TYR A 288 5.40 0.76 16.28
CA TYR A 288 5.92 -0.49 15.72
C TYR A 288 6.54 -0.20 14.34
N ASP A 289 7.67 0.45 14.37
CA ASP A 289 8.58 0.66 13.24
C ASP A 289 10.03 0.54 13.71
N ARG A 290 10.92 0.15 12.79
CA ARG A 290 12.33 -0.14 13.09
C ARG A 290 13.07 1.08 13.67
N LYS A 291 12.82 2.29 13.11
CA LYS A 291 13.50 3.52 13.54
C LYS A 291 13.07 3.95 14.95
N ALA A 292 11.76 3.84 15.25
CA ALA A 292 11.24 4.18 16.57
C ALA A 292 11.77 3.22 17.65
N ILE A 293 11.79 1.91 17.36
CA ILE A 293 12.35 0.90 18.27
C ILE A 293 13.85 1.13 18.46
N ALA A 294 14.62 1.33 17.39
CA ALA A 294 16.05 1.65 17.46
C ALA A 294 16.31 2.93 18.28
N GLY A 295 15.53 3.98 18.03
CA GLY A 295 15.63 5.24 18.78
C GLY A 295 15.33 5.06 20.27
N ARG A 296 14.33 4.22 20.61
CA ARG A 296 13.99 3.92 22.00
C ARG A 296 15.08 3.10 22.70
N LEU A 297 15.81 2.27 21.99
CA LEU A 297 16.90 1.45 22.49
C LEU A 297 18.25 2.17 22.46
N GLN A 298 18.34 3.37 21.90
CA GLN A 298 19.59 4.12 21.87
C GLN A 298 20.11 4.41 23.27
N GLY A 299 21.35 3.98 23.56
CA GLY A 299 21.98 4.14 24.88
C GLY A 299 21.49 3.16 25.94
N VAL A 300 20.57 2.25 25.62
CA VAL A 300 20.15 1.18 26.52
C VAL A 300 21.22 0.08 26.53
N PRO A 301 21.73 -0.35 27.69
CA PRO A 301 22.70 -1.44 27.76
C PRO A 301 21.99 -2.80 27.54
N THR A 302 21.66 -3.11 26.31
CA THR A 302 20.86 -4.30 25.94
C THR A 302 21.53 -5.61 26.40
N GLY A 303 22.86 -5.67 26.45
CA GLY A 303 23.60 -6.82 26.95
C GLY A 303 23.37 -7.12 28.47
N ASP A 304 22.87 -6.16 29.25
CA ASP A 304 22.47 -6.41 30.66
C ASP A 304 21.16 -7.20 30.71
N TYR A 305 20.30 -7.06 29.72
CA TYR A 305 19.03 -7.79 29.64
C TYR A 305 19.17 -9.10 28.85
N PHE A 306 20.08 -9.13 27.85
CA PHE A 306 20.26 -10.28 26.96
C PHE A 306 21.76 -10.45 26.68
N SER A 307 22.47 -11.16 27.58
CA SER A 307 23.91 -11.34 27.45
C SER A 307 24.31 -11.98 26.13
N GLY A 308 25.19 -11.31 25.38
CA GLY A 308 25.67 -11.80 24.07
C GLY A 308 24.70 -11.62 22.91
N ILE A 309 23.64 -10.83 23.06
CA ILE A 309 22.73 -10.42 22.00
C ILE A 309 22.82 -8.90 21.89
N ASP A 310 23.19 -8.41 20.72
CA ASP A 310 23.33 -6.97 20.53
C ASP A 310 22.00 -6.27 20.19
N THR A 311 22.03 -4.94 20.15
CA THR A 311 20.83 -4.14 19.91
C THR A 311 20.25 -4.37 18.52
N GLU A 312 21.07 -4.57 17.49
CA GLU A 312 20.63 -4.82 16.13
C GLU A 312 19.93 -6.18 16.02
N ASP A 313 20.51 -7.21 16.63
CA ASP A 313 19.91 -8.53 16.76
C ASP A 313 18.54 -8.48 17.44
N LEU A 314 18.42 -7.69 18.53
CA LEU A 314 17.14 -7.49 19.23
C LEU A 314 16.13 -6.75 18.38
N ILE A 315 16.55 -5.78 17.57
CA ILE A 315 15.64 -5.09 16.63
C ILE A 315 15.16 -6.08 15.56
N CYS A 316 16.05 -6.91 15.03
CA CYS A 316 15.70 -7.89 14.01
C CYS A 316 14.63 -8.89 14.45
N ILE A 317 14.55 -9.25 15.74
CA ILE A 317 13.53 -10.19 16.20
C ILE A 317 12.11 -9.62 16.14
N PHE A 318 11.95 -8.29 16.21
CA PHE A 318 10.64 -7.65 16.01
C PHE A 318 10.20 -7.68 14.53
N PHE A 319 11.15 -7.72 13.59
CA PHE A 319 10.94 -7.68 12.14
C PHE A 319 11.63 -8.87 11.46
N PRO A 320 11.20 -10.11 11.72
CA PRO A 320 11.86 -11.29 11.17
C PRO A 320 11.64 -11.32 9.66
N SER A 321 12.76 -11.36 8.92
CA SER A 321 12.71 -11.65 7.49
C SER A 321 12.08 -13.02 7.25
N PRO A 322 11.28 -13.22 6.20
CA PRO A 322 10.75 -14.53 5.87
C PRO A 322 11.91 -15.47 5.56
N ILE A 323 12.08 -16.51 6.38
CA ILE A 323 13.06 -17.57 6.10
C ILE A 323 12.55 -18.33 4.88
N PRO A 324 13.31 -18.40 3.77
CA PRO A 324 12.93 -19.22 2.63
C PRO A 324 12.77 -20.69 3.07
N GLY A 325 11.54 -21.22 3.05
CA GLY A 325 11.25 -22.63 3.34
C GLY A 325 10.81 -22.98 4.77
N ASP A 326 10.54 -22.01 5.64
CA ASP A 326 10.01 -22.28 7.01
C ASP A 326 8.49 -22.52 6.98
N PRO A 327 8.02 -23.75 7.27
CA PRO A 327 6.58 -24.03 7.36
C PRO A 327 5.88 -23.40 8.59
N SER A 328 6.62 -22.85 9.56
CA SER A 328 6.06 -22.19 10.74
C SER A 328 5.63 -20.74 10.49
N ALA A 329 6.03 -20.13 9.38
CA ALA A 329 5.55 -18.82 8.95
C ALA A 329 4.03 -18.76 8.76
N SER A 330 3.36 -19.93 8.65
CA SER A 330 1.91 -20.08 8.50
C SER A 330 1.11 -19.98 9.82
N ARG A 331 1.76 -19.94 10.99
CA ARG A 331 1.07 -19.90 12.30
C ARG A 331 0.97 -18.50 12.92
N ARG A 332 1.37 -17.43 12.24
CA ARG A 332 1.51 -16.08 12.79
C ARG A 332 0.28 -15.19 12.66
N SER A 333 -0.91 -15.78 12.42
CA SER A 333 -2.18 -15.02 12.42
C SER A 333 -3.34 -15.92 12.84
N ARG A 334 -3.51 -16.08 14.11
CA ARG A 334 -4.81 -16.43 14.73
C ARG A 334 -5.11 -15.46 15.85
#